data_073e8704b97b39f18ba2e4d108c41e88
#
_entry.id   073e8704b97b39f18ba2e4d108c41e88
#
_cell.length_a   1.000
_cell.length_b   1.000
_cell.length_c   1.000
_cell.angle_alpha   90.00
_cell.angle_beta   90.00
_cell.angle_gamma   90.00
#
_symmetry.space_group_name_H-M   'P 1'
#
loop_
_entity.id
_entity.type
_entity.pdbx_description
1 polymer ?
#
loop_
_entity_poly.entity_id
_entity_poly.type
_entity_poly.pdbx_seq_one_letter_code
_entity_poly.pdbx_strand_id
1 'polypeptide(L)'
;METLEIVTASGPRRQPDVAPLAAWTLAGTDREVRGTLYQVAQTFEFWVTDAGGYRIDPAAGCIEIPLCDDEIVREQRLWGVPTTLCYMHRGDLSLHAAAVEVGAGAVVLAAPGRYGKTTLALAFHRHGHRVLSEDLTCCRVTASPEVLPGPALLRVRADMYDGHAPQGTRVLMTRPDRVYLGLDDDRKGSSAPVPIKAIVFLRESAADMRLERVPAPQALADLWALSFRLQTDEGRARSFRQLTRLVGALPAWNLYRPLRQASLEATVARLAEQFAEDHG
;
A
#
# COMPACT_ATOMS: atom_id res chain seq x y z
N MET A 1 -9.71 18.69 0.58
CA MET A 1 -8.65 17.65 0.69
C MET A 1 -7.39 18.25 0.10
N GLU A 2 -6.34 18.44 0.90
CA GLU A 2 -5.07 18.95 0.36
C GLU A 2 -4.46 17.87 -0.53
N THR A 3 -4.49 18.10 -1.82
CA THR A 3 -3.83 17.28 -2.83
C THR A 3 -2.33 17.37 -2.66
N LEU A 4 -1.60 16.27 -2.92
CA LEU A 4 -0.16 16.34 -3.04
C LEU A 4 0.18 17.06 -4.36
N GLU A 5 1.08 18.04 -4.28
CA GLU A 5 1.63 18.68 -5.45
C GLU A 5 2.84 17.87 -5.94
N ILE A 6 2.78 17.40 -7.18
CA ILE A 6 3.87 16.66 -7.81
C ILE A 6 4.47 17.53 -8.89
N VAL A 7 5.75 17.86 -8.75
CA VAL A 7 6.49 18.67 -9.71
C VAL A 7 7.69 17.89 -10.26
N THR A 8 8.04 18.11 -11.50
CA THR A 8 9.23 17.47 -12.11
C THR A 8 10.47 18.34 -11.85
N ALA A 9 11.57 17.70 -11.48
CA ALA A 9 12.86 18.38 -11.30
C ALA A 9 13.28 19.11 -12.57
N SER A 10 13.84 20.30 -12.43
CA SER A 10 14.33 21.11 -13.55
C SER A 10 15.69 20.64 -14.09
N GLY A 11 16.36 19.70 -13.41
CA GLY A 11 17.68 19.20 -13.79
C GLY A 11 18.15 18.06 -12.89
N PRO A 12 19.32 17.47 -13.21
CA PRO A 12 19.89 16.40 -12.39
C PRO A 12 20.29 16.93 -11.02
N ARG A 13 19.99 16.13 -9.99
CA ARG A 13 20.32 16.41 -8.60
C ARG A 13 21.54 15.59 -8.15
N ARG A 14 22.15 16.03 -7.06
CA ARG A 14 23.20 15.26 -6.37
C ARG A 14 22.71 14.86 -5.00
N GLN A 15 23.19 13.71 -4.51
CA GLN A 15 22.92 13.30 -3.15
C GLN A 15 23.39 14.35 -2.14
N PRO A 16 22.63 14.57 -1.06
CA PRO A 16 23.02 15.47 0.00
C PRO A 16 24.33 15.03 0.67
N ASP A 17 25.14 16.01 1.05
CA ASP A 17 26.37 15.78 1.84
C ASP A 17 26.05 15.80 3.35
N VAL A 18 25.14 14.91 3.77
CA VAL A 18 24.74 14.71 5.17
C VAL A 18 24.61 13.21 5.45
N ALA A 19 24.68 12.81 6.71
CA ALA A 19 24.47 11.42 7.07
C ALA A 19 23.03 10.98 6.74
N PRO A 20 22.85 9.77 6.18
CA PRO A 20 21.52 9.25 5.89
C PRO A 20 20.72 9.00 7.18
N LEU A 21 19.45 9.33 7.16
CA LEU A 21 18.48 8.98 8.20
C LEU A 21 18.17 7.47 8.19
N ALA A 22 18.09 6.88 7.01
CA ALA A 22 17.88 5.45 6.81
C ALA A 22 18.39 5.00 5.44
N ALA A 23 18.81 3.75 5.35
CA ALA A 23 19.17 3.10 4.10
C ALA A 23 18.70 1.64 4.12
N TRP A 24 18.24 1.14 2.98
CA TRP A 24 17.78 -0.25 2.84
C TRP A 24 17.88 -0.73 1.39
N THR A 25 17.88 -2.05 1.23
CA THR A 25 17.75 -2.70 -0.07
C THR A 25 16.27 -2.99 -0.34
N LEU A 26 15.78 -2.61 -1.50
CA LEU A 26 14.42 -2.89 -1.94
C LEU A 26 14.34 -4.33 -2.44
N ALA A 27 13.54 -5.14 -1.79
CA ALA A 27 13.36 -6.54 -2.16
C ALA A 27 12.47 -6.69 -3.42
N GLY A 28 12.66 -7.81 -4.14
CA GLY A 28 11.79 -8.18 -5.27
C GLY A 28 12.15 -7.49 -6.58
N THR A 29 13.40 -7.15 -6.78
CA THR A 29 13.96 -6.66 -8.04
C THR A 29 15.07 -7.60 -8.50
N ASP A 30 15.26 -7.75 -9.84
CA ASP A 30 16.37 -8.53 -10.42
C ASP A 30 17.74 -7.91 -10.17
N ARG A 31 17.74 -6.65 -9.78
CA ARG A 31 18.94 -5.87 -9.45
C ARG A 31 18.84 -5.43 -8.00
N GLU A 32 19.98 -5.28 -7.37
CA GLU A 32 20.05 -4.69 -6.05
C GLU A 32 19.67 -3.20 -6.14
N VAL A 33 18.40 -2.89 -5.80
CA VAL A 33 17.92 -1.52 -5.72
C VAL A 33 18.09 -1.04 -4.29
N ARG A 34 18.87 0.01 -4.11
CA ARG A 34 19.11 0.65 -2.81
C ARG A 34 18.30 1.93 -2.70
N GLY A 35 17.59 2.08 -1.58
CA GLY A 35 16.94 3.30 -1.17
C GLY A 35 17.69 3.94 -0.02
N THR A 36 17.92 5.25 -0.10
CA THR A 36 18.56 6.02 0.98
C THR A 36 17.73 7.27 1.25
N LEU A 37 17.36 7.48 2.50
CA LEU A 37 16.59 8.63 2.96
C LEU A 37 17.49 9.58 3.73
N TYR A 38 17.46 10.84 3.35
CA TYR A 38 18.15 11.95 4.03
C TYR A 38 17.12 12.93 4.58
N GLN A 39 17.45 13.55 5.70
CA GLN A 39 16.73 14.71 6.18
C GLN A 39 17.61 15.95 5.99
N VAL A 40 17.08 16.94 5.28
CA VAL A 40 17.76 18.20 4.99
C VAL A 40 16.87 19.33 5.50
N ALA A 41 17.23 19.87 6.66
CA ALA A 41 16.39 20.83 7.39
C ALA A 41 14.98 20.28 7.67
N GLN A 42 13.93 20.89 7.11
CA GLN A 42 12.54 20.48 7.27
C GLN A 42 12.03 19.59 6.12
N THR A 43 12.89 19.31 5.13
CA THR A 43 12.55 18.48 3.97
C THR A 43 13.25 17.13 4.03
N PHE A 44 12.84 16.21 3.16
CA PHE A 44 13.51 14.93 2.98
C PHE A 44 14.00 14.80 1.53
N GLU A 45 15.05 14.02 1.35
CA GLU A 45 15.50 13.55 0.06
C GLU A 45 15.58 12.04 0.07
N PHE A 46 14.84 11.41 -0.84
CA PHE A 46 14.83 9.96 -1.01
C PHE A 46 15.52 9.61 -2.33
N TRP A 47 16.64 8.93 -2.22
CA TRP A 47 17.47 8.52 -3.35
C TRP A 47 17.34 7.03 -3.62
N VAL A 48 17.03 6.66 -4.87
CA VAL A 48 16.86 5.28 -5.30
C VAL A 48 17.72 5.04 -6.52
N THR A 49 18.45 3.92 -6.52
CA THR A 49 19.44 3.62 -7.58
C THR A 49 18.82 3.42 -8.96
N ASP A 50 17.54 3.07 -9.04
CA ASP A 50 16.81 2.83 -10.29
C ASP A 50 15.94 4.00 -10.78
N ALA A 51 15.78 5.06 -9.98
CA ALA A 51 14.92 6.18 -10.34
C ALA A 51 15.55 7.58 -10.08
N GLY A 52 16.57 7.68 -9.21
CA GLY A 52 17.18 8.96 -8.84
C GLY A 52 16.64 9.56 -7.54
N GLY A 53 16.75 10.88 -7.38
CA GLY A 53 16.46 11.60 -6.14
C GLY A 53 15.12 12.34 -6.14
N TYR A 54 14.26 12.00 -5.18
CA TYR A 54 13.00 12.69 -4.86
C TYR A 54 13.27 13.70 -3.75
N ARG A 55 12.78 14.92 -3.91
CA ARG A 55 12.74 15.90 -2.81
C ARG A 55 11.32 16.00 -2.29
N ILE A 56 11.17 15.91 -0.98
CA ILE A 56 9.87 15.85 -0.32
C ILE A 56 9.78 16.99 0.68
N ASP A 57 8.82 17.85 0.52
CA ASP A 57 8.41 18.85 1.51
C ASP A 57 7.06 18.41 2.11
N PRO A 58 7.06 17.69 3.24
CA PRO A 58 5.84 17.19 3.82
C PRO A 58 4.91 18.28 4.35
N ALA A 59 5.47 19.43 4.77
CA ALA A 59 4.69 20.56 5.28
C ALA A 59 3.93 21.27 4.15
N ALA A 60 4.57 21.45 3.00
CA ALA A 60 3.93 21.98 1.81
C ALA A 60 3.06 20.94 1.08
N GLY A 61 3.24 19.64 1.39
CA GLY A 61 2.61 18.56 0.62
C GLY A 61 3.14 18.46 -0.81
N CYS A 62 4.38 18.88 -1.04
CA CYS A 62 5.01 18.93 -2.36
C CYS A 62 6.09 17.86 -2.51
N ILE A 63 6.09 17.17 -3.65
CA ILE A 63 7.09 16.17 -4.01
C ILE A 63 7.67 16.52 -5.37
N GLU A 64 8.97 16.79 -5.41
CA GLU A 64 9.72 16.95 -6.65
C GLU A 64 10.25 15.58 -7.09
N ILE A 65 9.80 15.12 -8.26
CA ILE A 65 10.18 13.83 -8.83
C ILE A 65 11.41 13.97 -9.74
N PRO A 66 12.32 12.97 -9.78
CA PRO A 66 13.50 13.02 -10.63
C PRO A 66 13.15 12.92 -12.12
N LEU A 67 14.07 13.42 -12.96
CA LEU A 67 14.12 13.05 -14.37
C LEU A 67 14.54 11.57 -14.45
N CYS A 68 13.66 10.72 -14.96
CA CYS A 68 13.88 9.28 -15.08
C CYS A 68 13.21 8.79 -16.36
N ASP A 69 13.93 8.00 -17.16
CA ASP A 69 13.44 7.46 -18.43
C ASP A 69 12.34 6.41 -18.24
N ASP A 70 12.35 5.71 -17.09
CA ASP A 70 11.33 4.72 -16.73
C ASP A 70 10.25 5.37 -15.86
N GLU A 71 9.21 5.89 -16.51
CA GLU A 71 8.09 6.55 -15.84
C GLU A 71 7.33 5.63 -14.88
N ILE A 72 7.24 4.33 -15.18
CA ILE A 72 6.53 3.36 -14.33
C ILE A 72 7.31 3.13 -13.04
N VAL A 73 8.64 3.00 -13.13
CA VAL A 73 9.50 2.90 -11.94
C VAL A 73 9.44 4.19 -11.14
N ARG A 74 9.54 5.34 -11.80
CA ARG A 74 9.43 6.65 -11.13
C ARG A 74 8.11 6.77 -10.36
N GLU A 75 6.99 6.44 -10.99
CA GLU A 75 5.67 6.45 -10.37
C GLU A 75 5.57 5.47 -9.20
N GLN A 76 6.08 4.26 -9.36
CA GLN A 76 6.12 3.27 -8.29
C GLN A 76 6.91 3.76 -7.07
N ARG A 77 8.07 4.43 -7.29
CA ARG A 77 8.89 4.97 -6.20
C ARG A 77 8.23 6.17 -5.54
N LEU A 78 7.54 7.01 -6.32
CA LEU A 78 6.75 8.13 -5.82
C LEU A 78 5.69 7.66 -4.80
N TRP A 79 4.92 6.64 -5.15
CA TRP A 79 3.87 6.08 -4.28
C TRP A 79 4.40 5.21 -3.13
N GLY A 80 5.70 5.13 -2.94
CA GLY A 80 6.38 4.52 -1.82
C GLY A 80 6.71 5.52 -0.71
N VAL A 81 8.01 5.68 -0.45
CA VAL A 81 8.53 6.54 0.63
C VAL A 81 8.13 8.02 0.49
N PRO A 82 8.17 8.66 -0.69
CA PRO A 82 7.82 10.06 -0.81
C PRO A 82 6.40 10.39 -0.34
N THR A 83 5.40 9.71 -0.87
CA THR A 83 4.00 9.95 -0.46
C THR A 83 3.75 9.55 0.99
N THR A 84 4.38 8.47 1.45
CA THR A 84 4.31 8.04 2.86
C THR A 84 4.76 9.14 3.82
N LEU A 85 5.85 9.84 3.52
CA LEU A 85 6.35 10.94 4.38
C LEU A 85 5.35 12.10 4.45
N CYS A 86 4.73 12.47 3.33
CA CYS A 86 3.70 13.50 3.30
C CYS A 86 2.46 13.08 4.13
N TYR A 87 1.98 11.85 3.95
CA TYR A 87 0.83 11.35 4.70
C TYR A 87 1.13 11.23 6.20
N MET A 88 2.30 10.72 6.57
CA MET A 88 2.73 10.64 7.97
C MET A 88 2.85 12.03 8.62
N HIS A 89 3.29 13.05 7.88
CA HIS A 89 3.35 14.42 8.37
C HIS A 89 1.95 14.95 8.73
N ARG A 90 0.95 14.62 7.92
CA ARG A 90 -0.47 14.95 8.16
C ARG A 90 -1.10 14.14 9.30
N GLY A 91 -0.42 13.14 9.83
CA GLY A 91 -0.91 12.26 10.89
C GLY A 91 -1.60 11.00 10.37
N ASP A 92 -1.56 10.73 9.07
CA ASP A 92 -2.09 9.50 8.47
C ASP A 92 -1.13 8.32 8.70
N LEU A 93 -1.65 7.09 8.58
CA LEU A 93 -0.88 5.85 8.66
C LEU A 93 -0.62 5.27 7.28
N SER A 94 0.57 4.70 7.09
CA SER A 94 0.90 3.88 5.93
C SER A 94 1.19 2.46 6.34
N LEU A 95 0.49 1.50 5.74
CA LEU A 95 0.54 0.08 6.07
C LEU A 95 1.02 -0.73 4.87
N HIS A 96 1.83 -1.76 5.09
CA HIS A 96 2.13 -2.78 4.09
C HIS A 96 0.91 -3.69 3.92
N ALA A 97 -0.05 -3.21 3.16
CA ALA A 97 -1.36 -3.81 2.95
C ALA A 97 -1.87 -3.53 1.54
N ALA A 98 -2.89 -4.26 1.12
CA ALA A 98 -3.76 -3.89 0.02
C ALA A 98 -5.13 -3.50 0.58
N ALA A 99 -5.90 -2.72 -0.17
CA ALA A 99 -7.28 -2.40 0.20
C ALA A 99 -8.21 -2.58 -1.00
N VAL A 100 -9.37 -3.15 -0.74
CA VAL A 100 -10.43 -3.38 -1.73
C VAL A 100 -11.74 -2.82 -1.22
N GLU A 101 -12.58 -2.33 -2.14
CA GLU A 101 -13.90 -1.81 -1.81
C GLU A 101 -14.92 -2.96 -1.85
N VAL A 102 -15.64 -3.17 -0.74
CA VAL A 102 -16.67 -4.18 -0.59
C VAL A 102 -17.95 -3.51 -0.08
N GLY A 103 -19.00 -3.52 -0.88
CA GLY A 103 -20.19 -2.72 -0.59
C GLY A 103 -19.85 -1.23 -0.54
N ALA A 104 -20.23 -0.54 0.52
CA ALA A 104 -19.97 0.90 0.70
C ALA A 104 -18.67 1.21 1.49
N GLY A 105 -17.77 0.25 1.69
CA GLY A 105 -16.56 0.47 2.48
C GLY A 105 -15.36 -0.36 2.06
N ALA A 106 -14.22 -0.08 2.69
CA ALA A 106 -12.95 -0.72 2.41
C ALA A 106 -12.65 -1.89 3.34
N VAL A 107 -12.13 -2.97 2.80
CA VAL A 107 -11.49 -4.05 3.55
C VAL A 107 -9.98 -3.96 3.33
N VAL A 108 -9.23 -3.78 4.44
CA VAL A 108 -7.77 -3.71 4.42
C VAL A 108 -7.19 -5.11 4.57
N LEU A 109 -6.48 -5.58 3.55
CA LEU A 109 -5.84 -6.90 3.49
C LEU A 109 -4.38 -6.77 3.92
N ALA A 110 -4.08 -7.09 5.16
CA ALA A 110 -2.77 -6.90 5.79
C ALA A 110 -2.01 -8.23 5.90
N ALA A 111 -0.76 -8.26 5.47
CA ALA A 111 0.12 -9.43 5.62
C ALA A 111 1.58 -9.08 5.29
N PRO A 112 2.56 -9.87 5.73
CA PRO A 112 3.92 -9.82 5.21
C PRO A 112 3.99 -10.05 3.70
N GLY A 113 5.16 -9.89 3.11
CA GLY A 113 5.39 -10.24 1.71
C GLY A 113 5.08 -11.71 1.42
N ARG A 114 4.59 -12.00 0.19
CA ARG A 114 4.30 -13.36 -0.32
C ARG A 114 3.07 -14.07 0.28
N TYR A 115 2.27 -13.43 1.11
CA TYR A 115 1.00 -13.98 1.64
C TYR A 115 -0.21 -13.75 0.71
N GLY A 116 0.03 -13.34 -0.54
CA GLY A 116 -1.00 -13.28 -1.58
C GLY A 116 -1.92 -12.05 -1.53
N LYS A 117 -1.50 -10.93 -0.94
CA LYS A 117 -2.25 -9.65 -0.96
C LYS A 117 -2.61 -9.22 -2.38
N THR A 118 -1.62 -9.05 -3.25
CA THR A 118 -1.79 -8.62 -4.65
C THR A 118 -2.65 -9.60 -5.43
N THR A 119 -2.44 -10.91 -5.24
CA THR A 119 -3.21 -11.96 -5.91
C THR A 119 -4.69 -11.91 -5.49
N LEU A 120 -4.95 -11.67 -4.21
CA LEU A 120 -6.32 -11.54 -3.69
C LEU A 120 -6.97 -10.23 -4.15
N ALA A 121 -6.23 -9.12 -4.18
CA ALA A 121 -6.72 -7.85 -4.72
C ALA A 121 -7.09 -7.96 -6.20
N LEU A 122 -6.26 -8.68 -7.00
CA LEU A 122 -6.58 -8.98 -8.40
C LEU A 122 -7.84 -9.86 -8.52
N ALA A 123 -8.01 -10.85 -7.64
CA ALA A 123 -9.22 -11.67 -7.61
C ALA A 123 -10.47 -10.83 -7.30
N PHE A 124 -10.40 -9.91 -6.33
CA PHE A 124 -11.48 -8.96 -6.08
C PHE A 124 -11.80 -8.09 -7.30
N HIS A 125 -10.78 -7.58 -7.99
CA HIS A 125 -10.97 -6.81 -9.22
C HIS A 125 -11.71 -7.61 -10.30
N ARG A 126 -11.32 -8.87 -10.53
CA ARG A 126 -12.01 -9.78 -11.46
C ARG A 126 -13.49 -10.02 -11.13
N HIS A 127 -13.86 -9.90 -9.85
CA HIS A 127 -15.24 -10.00 -9.38
C HIS A 127 -15.97 -8.65 -9.31
N GLY A 128 -15.42 -7.61 -9.95
CA GLY A 128 -16.06 -6.29 -10.07
C GLY A 128 -15.88 -5.37 -8.86
N HIS A 129 -15.05 -5.74 -7.89
CA HIS A 129 -14.71 -4.89 -6.77
C HIS A 129 -13.58 -3.92 -7.14
N ARG A 130 -13.64 -2.70 -6.63
CA ARG A 130 -12.58 -1.73 -6.83
C ARG A 130 -11.40 -2.02 -5.93
N VAL A 131 -10.19 -2.00 -6.50
CA VAL A 131 -8.93 -2.01 -5.72
C VAL A 131 -8.56 -0.57 -5.39
N LEU A 132 -8.44 -0.27 -4.11
CA LEU A 132 -8.13 1.07 -3.60
C LEU A 132 -6.62 1.30 -3.46
N SER A 133 -5.88 0.25 -3.13
CA SER A 133 -4.42 0.29 -3.00
C SER A 133 -3.80 -1.10 -3.10
N GLU A 134 -2.51 -1.15 -3.45
CA GLU A 134 -1.70 -2.36 -3.49
C GLU A 134 -0.35 -2.07 -2.85
N ASP A 135 0.15 -2.97 -2.01
CA ASP A 135 1.44 -2.93 -1.31
C ASP A 135 1.60 -1.80 -0.26
N LEU A 136 1.09 -0.60 -0.54
CA LEU A 136 1.04 0.52 0.41
C LEU A 136 -0.39 1.02 0.51
N THR A 137 -0.98 0.87 1.69
CA THR A 137 -2.30 1.41 2.00
C THR A 137 -2.16 2.57 2.97
N CYS A 138 -2.61 3.75 2.56
CA CYS A 138 -2.67 4.92 3.43
C CYS A 138 -4.03 5.00 4.10
N CYS A 139 -4.02 5.13 5.43
CA CYS A 139 -5.22 5.22 6.25
C CYS A 139 -5.27 6.56 6.97
N ARG A 140 -6.33 7.31 6.77
CA ARG A 140 -6.66 8.47 7.60
C ARG A 140 -7.33 7.99 8.87
N VAL A 141 -6.75 8.31 10.02
CA VAL A 141 -7.24 7.84 11.33
C VAL A 141 -8.02 8.96 12.02
N THR A 142 -9.30 8.99 11.73
CA THR A 142 -10.31 9.88 12.34
C THR A 142 -11.25 9.06 13.25
N ALA A 143 -12.36 9.63 13.68
CA ALA A 143 -13.43 8.90 14.38
C ALA A 143 -14.02 7.78 13.49
N SER A 144 -14.07 8.01 12.16
CA SER A 144 -14.38 7.02 11.14
C SER A 144 -13.16 6.87 10.25
N PRO A 145 -12.31 5.85 10.45
CA PRO A 145 -11.09 5.67 9.66
C PRO A 145 -11.41 5.37 8.20
N GLU A 146 -10.56 5.89 7.30
CA GLU A 146 -10.74 5.82 5.85
C GLU A 146 -9.47 5.36 5.14
N VAL A 147 -9.60 4.64 4.02
CA VAL A 147 -8.51 4.42 3.06
C VAL A 147 -8.43 5.61 2.13
N LEU A 148 -7.24 6.13 1.93
CA LEU A 148 -6.91 7.07 0.86
C LEU A 148 -6.53 6.25 -0.38
N PRO A 149 -7.31 6.31 -1.49
CA PRO A 149 -7.00 5.54 -2.68
C PRO A 149 -5.61 5.86 -3.24
N GLY A 150 -4.88 4.83 -3.58
CA GLY A 150 -3.58 4.90 -4.25
C GLY A 150 -3.71 4.80 -5.78
N PRO A 151 -2.59 4.57 -6.49
CA PRO A 151 -2.60 4.40 -7.94
C PRO A 151 -3.36 3.12 -8.34
N ALA A 152 -4.07 3.19 -9.47
CA ALA A 152 -4.77 2.06 -10.07
C ALA A 152 -3.79 1.09 -10.76
N LEU A 153 -2.93 0.47 -9.96
CA LEU A 153 -1.80 -0.35 -10.39
C LEU A 153 -1.67 -1.58 -9.50
N LEU A 154 -1.48 -2.75 -10.12
CA LEU A 154 -1.11 -3.99 -9.44
C LEU A 154 0.25 -4.48 -9.93
N ARG A 155 1.08 -5.01 -9.02
CA ARG A 155 2.39 -5.60 -9.31
C ARG A 155 2.34 -7.10 -9.10
N VAL A 156 1.86 -7.82 -10.10
CA VAL A 156 1.71 -9.27 -10.05
C VAL A 156 3.07 -9.94 -10.23
N ARG A 157 3.35 -11.00 -9.49
CA ARG A 157 4.55 -11.82 -9.72
C ARG A 157 4.49 -12.47 -11.09
N ALA A 158 5.64 -12.51 -11.80
CA ALA A 158 5.71 -13.07 -13.13
C ALA A 158 5.30 -14.55 -13.18
N ASP A 159 5.66 -15.34 -12.15
CA ASP A 159 5.28 -16.77 -12.02
C ASP A 159 3.78 -16.98 -11.71
N MET A 160 3.04 -15.93 -11.39
CA MET A 160 1.60 -15.94 -11.17
C MET A 160 0.80 -15.34 -12.35
N TYR A 161 1.50 -14.89 -13.40
CA TYR A 161 0.92 -14.31 -14.60
C TYR A 161 0.95 -15.32 -15.74
N ASP A 162 -0.22 -15.65 -16.27
CA ASP A 162 -0.42 -16.66 -17.30
C ASP A 162 -0.20 -16.17 -18.75
N GLY A 163 0.33 -14.98 -18.92
CA GLY A 163 0.59 -14.36 -20.22
C GLY A 163 -0.58 -13.55 -20.78
N HIS A 164 -1.74 -13.54 -20.12
CA HIS A 164 -2.93 -12.81 -20.55
C HIS A 164 -3.30 -11.72 -19.54
N ALA A 165 -3.57 -10.52 -20.03
CA ALA A 165 -4.10 -9.47 -19.16
C ALA A 165 -5.50 -9.89 -18.67
N PRO A 166 -5.73 -9.96 -17.34
CA PRO A 166 -7.06 -10.22 -16.81
C PRO A 166 -8.07 -9.18 -17.30
N GLN A 167 -9.34 -9.58 -17.40
CA GLN A 167 -10.41 -8.64 -17.74
C GLN A 167 -10.37 -7.39 -16.86
N GLY A 168 -10.55 -6.22 -17.47
CA GLY A 168 -10.49 -4.94 -16.76
C GLY A 168 -9.07 -4.51 -16.37
N THR A 169 -8.03 -5.11 -16.99
CA THR A 169 -6.64 -4.69 -16.79
C THR A 169 -5.90 -4.56 -18.12
N ARG A 170 -4.83 -3.79 -18.10
CA ARG A 170 -3.88 -3.73 -19.22
C ARG A 170 -2.45 -3.91 -18.72
N VAL A 171 -1.61 -4.61 -19.47
CA VAL A 171 -0.18 -4.70 -19.17
C VAL A 171 0.48 -3.36 -19.47
N LEU A 172 1.08 -2.76 -18.43
CA LEU A 172 1.86 -1.55 -18.57
C LEU A 172 3.34 -1.86 -18.83
N MET A 173 3.85 -2.88 -18.12
CA MET A 173 5.25 -3.28 -18.21
C MET A 173 5.39 -4.74 -17.76
N THR A 174 6.32 -5.46 -18.40
CA THR A 174 6.75 -6.79 -17.96
C THR A 174 8.23 -6.74 -17.58
N ARG A 175 8.54 -7.31 -16.42
CA ARG A 175 9.91 -7.54 -15.93
C ARG A 175 10.07 -9.03 -15.58
N PRO A 176 11.29 -9.55 -15.46
CA PRO A 176 11.51 -10.96 -15.16
C PRO A 176 10.81 -11.46 -13.89
N ASP A 177 10.67 -10.61 -12.88
CA ASP A 177 10.06 -10.95 -11.59
C ASP A 177 8.63 -10.42 -11.42
N ARG A 178 8.19 -9.44 -12.23
CA ARG A 178 6.91 -8.74 -12.06
C ARG A 178 6.26 -8.36 -13.38
N VAL A 179 4.93 -8.41 -13.38
CA VAL A 179 4.08 -7.79 -14.40
C VAL A 179 3.29 -6.66 -13.76
N TYR A 180 3.38 -5.49 -14.36
CA TYR A 180 2.67 -4.29 -13.92
C TYR A 180 1.37 -4.18 -14.70
N LEU A 181 0.25 -4.27 -14.00
CA LEU A 181 -1.09 -4.20 -14.57
C LEU A 181 -1.73 -2.87 -14.16
N GLY A 182 -2.05 -2.03 -15.14
CA GLY A 182 -2.96 -0.92 -14.94
C GLY A 182 -4.38 -1.46 -14.81
N LEU A 183 -5.12 -0.96 -13.84
CA LEU A 183 -6.53 -1.29 -13.67
C LEU A 183 -7.36 -0.37 -14.55
N ASP A 184 -8.20 -0.96 -15.41
CA ASP A 184 -9.23 -0.26 -16.15
C ASP A 184 -10.44 -0.14 -15.22
N ASP A 185 -10.50 0.95 -14.49
CA ASP A 185 -11.63 1.23 -13.61
C ASP A 185 -12.48 2.34 -14.27
N ASP A 186 -13.70 2.01 -14.66
CA ASP A 186 -14.70 2.99 -15.13
C ASP A 186 -15.08 3.98 -14.01
N ARG A 187 -14.74 3.63 -12.76
CA ARG A 187 -14.81 4.49 -11.59
C ARG A 187 -13.56 5.36 -11.40
N LYS A 188 -12.70 5.47 -12.41
CA LYS A 188 -11.60 6.44 -12.47
C LYS A 188 -12.15 7.83 -12.25
N GLY A 189 -11.88 8.38 -11.09
CA GLY A 189 -12.29 9.74 -10.75
C GLY A 189 -12.66 9.94 -9.30
N SER A 190 -13.00 8.90 -8.57
CA SER A 190 -13.17 9.04 -7.13
C SER A 190 -11.83 8.83 -6.42
N SER A 191 -11.08 9.91 -6.24
CA SER A 191 -9.99 9.99 -5.27
C SER A 191 -10.54 10.19 -3.84
N ALA A 192 -11.86 10.09 -3.67
CA ALA A 192 -12.50 10.26 -2.37
C ALA A 192 -12.05 9.14 -1.41
N PRO A 193 -11.76 9.48 -0.16
CA PRO A 193 -11.50 8.49 0.88
C PRO A 193 -12.67 7.52 1.04
N VAL A 194 -12.37 6.25 1.34
CA VAL A 194 -13.38 5.20 1.53
C VAL A 194 -13.34 4.72 2.97
N PRO A 195 -14.48 4.74 3.71
CA PRO A 195 -14.55 4.27 5.09
C PRO A 195 -14.06 2.84 5.23
N ILE A 196 -13.25 2.55 6.26
CA ILE A 196 -12.75 1.20 6.51
C ILE A 196 -13.79 0.41 7.33
N LYS A 197 -14.22 -0.73 6.81
CA LYS A 197 -15.12 -1.67 7.51
C LYS A 197 -14.36 -2.66 8.39
N ALA A 198 -13.22 -3.15 7.92
CA ALA A 198 -12.45 -4.17 8.63
C ALA A 198 -10.99 -4.21 8.20
N ILE A 199 -10.17 -4.76 9.11
CA ILE A 199 -8.79 -5.17 8.83
C ILE A 199 -8.77 -6.70 8.81
N VAL A 200 -8.23 -7.29 7.73
CA VAL A 200 -8.13 -8.74 7.55
C VAL A 200 -6.67 -9.12 7.42
N PHE A 201 -6.14 -9.82 8.40
CA PHE A 201 -4.80 -10.39 8.36
C PHE A 201 -4.82 -11.70 7.59
N LEU A 202 -4.07 -11.78 6.51
CA LEU A 202 -3.94 -13.01 5.72
C LEU A 202 -2.97 -13.97 6.42
N ARG A 203 -3.43 -15.19 6.66
CA ARG A 203 -2.67 -16.27 7.29
C ARG A 203 -2.66 -17.49 6.37
N GLU A 204 -1.51 -18.09 6.19
CA GLU A 204 -1.41 -19.36 5.48
C GLU A 204 -1.93 -20.50 6.37
N SER A 205 -2.70 -21.40 5.78
CA SER A 205 -3.18 -22.63 6.43
C SER A 205 -3.29 -23.74 5.40
N ALA A 206 -2.90 -24.95 5.77
CA ALA A 206 -3.15 -26.13 4.96
C ALA A 206 -4.60 -26.67 5.10
N ALA A 207 -5.30 -26.23 6.15
CA ALA A 207 -6.67 -26.59 6.44
C ALA A 207 -7.67 -25.71 5.66
N ASP A 208 -8.96 -26.00 5.85
CA ASP A 208 -10.07 -25.25 5.27
C ASP A 208 -10.01 -23.77 5.66
N MET A 209 -10.60 -22.96 4.79
CA MET A 209 -10.68 -21.52 5.00
C MET A 209 -11.54 -21.20 6.24
N ARG A 210 -11.03 -20.35 7.11
CA ARG A 210 -11.75 -19.83 8.26
C ARG A 210 -11.44 -18.38 8.53
N LEU A 211 -12.41 -17.65 9.05
CA LEU A 211 -12.34 -16.25 9.42
C LEU A 211 -12.58 -16.12 10.92
N GLU A 212 -11.62 -15.60 11.66
CA GLU A 212 -11.66 -15.52 13.12
C GLU A 212 -11.40 -14.07 13.58
N ARG A 213 -12.15 -13.62 14.58
CA ARG A 213 -11.94 -12.29 15.18
C ARG A 213 -10.57 -12.24 15.87
N VAL A 214 -9.92 -11.09 15.76
CA VAL A 214 -8.63 -10.80 16.39
C VAL A 214 -8.83 -9.77 17.50
N PRO A 215 -8.35 -10.02 18.72
CA PRO A 215 -8.37 -9.04 19.80
C PRO A 215 -7.49 -7.81 19.45
N ALA A 216 -7.91 -6.63 19.90
CA ALA A 216 -7.21 -5.37 19.60
C ALA A 216 -5.70 -5.38 19.95
N PRO A 217 -5.23 -5.96 21.07
CA PRO A 217 -3.79 -6.03 21.36
C PRO A 217 -3.00 -6.82 20.33
N GLN A 218 -3.55 -7.94 19.85
CA GLN A 218 -2.92 -8.73 18.79
C GLN A 218 -2.94 -8.00 17.46
N ALA A 219 -4.07 -7.38 17.09
CA ALA A 219 -4.18 -6.58 15.87
C ALA A 219 -3.18 -5.41 15.88
N LEU A 220 -2.97 -4.77 17.03
CA LEU A 220 -1.97 -3.72 17.20
C LEU A 220 -0.55 -4.22 16.95
N ALA A 221 -0.19 -5.38 17.50
CA ALA A 221 1.14 -5.97 17.30
C ALA A 221 1.38 -6.35 15.83
N ASP A 222 0.40 -6.95 15.17
CA ASP A 222 0.46 -7.30 13.75
C ASP A 222 0.60 -6.05 12.86
N LEU A 223 -0.21 -5.02 13.09
CA LEU A 223 -0.14 -3.76 12.34
C LEU A 223 1.14 -2.99 12.62
N TRP A 224 1.66 -3.06 13.85
CA TRP A 224 2.95 -2.46 14.17
C TRP A 224 4.06 -3.02 13.30
N ALA A 225 4.10 -4.33 13.09
CA ALA A 225 5.08 -4.99 12.22
C ALA A 225 4.92 -4.60 10.74
N LEU A 226 3.70 -4.23 10.31
CA LEU A 226 3.37 -3.89 8.92
C LEU A 226 3.30 -2.37 8.67
N SER A 227 3.52 -1.53 9.68
CA SER A 227 3.44 -0.07 9.51
C SER A 227 4.77 0.52 9.05
N PHE A 228 4.67 1.49 8.13
CA PHE A 228 5.79 2.37 7.81
C PHE A 228 5.88 3.48 8.85
N ARG A 229 7.09 3.77 9.33
CA ARG A 229 7.33 4.80 10.33
C ARG A 229 8.77 5.29 10.31
N LEU A 230 8.98 6.54 10.68
CA LEU A 230 10.30 7.05 10.94
C LEU A 230 10.88 6.38 12.21
N GLN A 231 12.17 6.07 12.16
CA GLN A 231 12.88 5.40 13.26
C GLN A 231 13.31 6.37 14.37
N THR A 232 12.63 7.51 14.49
CA THR A 232 12.78 8.48 15.57
C THR A 232 11.79 8.17 16.69
N ASP A 233 12.08 8.63 17.92
CA ASP A 233 11.17 8.42 19.05
C ASP A 233 9.80 9.07 18.84
N GLU A 234 9.78 10.28 18.28
CA GLU A 234 8.55 10.96 17.89
C GLU A 234 7.77 10.18 16.81
N GLY A 235 8.45 9.71 15.77
CA GLY A 235 7.84 8.92 14.69
C GLY A 235 7.22 7.63 15.23
N ARG A 236 7.93 6.91 16.10
CA ARG A 236 7.43 5.70 16.76
C ARG A 236 6.23 6.00 17.66
N ALA A 237 6.31 7.02 18.48
CA ALA A 237 5.21 7.41 19.37
C ALA A 237 3.96 7.86 18.60
N ARG A 238 4.13 8.61 17.51
CA ARG A 238 3.03 9.02 16.62
C ARG A 238 2.35 7.81 15.99
N SER A 239 3.13 6.92 15.38
CA SER A 239 2.59 5.70 14.75
C SER A 239 1.86 4.80 15.76
N PHE A 240 2.41 4.65 16.98
CA PHE A 240 1.77 3.87 18.02
C PHE A 240 0.39 4.44 18.40
N ARG A 241 0.29 5.76 18.60
CA ARG A 241 -1.00 6.41 18.91
C ARG A 241 -2.02 6.21 17.79
N GLN A 242 -1.61 6.35 16.53
CA GLN A 242 -2.52 6.18 15.39
C GLN A 242 -2.97 4.73 15.22
N LEU A 243 -2.06 3.78 15.38
CA LEU A 243 -2.41 2.35 15.32
C LEU A 243 -3.36 1.96 16.45
N THR A 244 -3.14 2.46 17.67
CA THR A 244 -4.04 2.21 18.81
C THR A 244 -5.46 2.75 18.53
N ARG A 245 -5.56 3.94 17.93
CA ARG A 245 -6.86 4.50 17.52
C ARG A 245 -7.52 3.64 16.45
N LEU A 246 -6.75 3.22 15.44
CA LEU A 246 -7.25 2.41 14.32
C LEU A 246 -7.83 1.08 14.81
N VAL A 247 -7.10 0.33 15.65
CA VAL A 247 -7.58 -0.96 16.18
C VAL A 247 -8.69 -0.81 17.20
N GLY A 248 -8.80 0.35 17.86
CA GLY A 248 -9.91 0.67 18.75
C GLY A 248 -11.21 1.01 18.02
N ALA A 249 -11.11 1.49 16.77
CA ALA A 249 -12.26 1.90 15.96
C ALA A 249 -12.76 0.80 15.02
N LEU A 250 -11.93 -0.19 14.68
CA LEU A 250 -12.23 -1.16 13.60
C LEU A 250 -12.15 -2.60 14.09
N PRO A 251 -13.04 -3.47 13.56
CA PRO A 251 -12.91 -4.90 13.74
C PRO A 251 -11.71 -5.45 12.96
N ALA A 252 -10.99 -6.37 13.59
CA ALA A 252 -9.88 -7.09 12.98
C ALA A 252 -10.15 -8.59 12.91
N TRP A 253 -9.67 -9.24 11.85
CA TRP A 253 -9.91 -10.64 11.54
C TRP A 253 -8.65 -11.33 11.06
N ASN A 254 -8.43 -12.59 11.43
CA ASN A 254 -7.53 -13.50 10.74
C ASN A 254 -8.28 -14.27 9.68
N LEU A 255 -7.80 -14.24 8.45
CA LEU A 255 -8.26 -15.10 7.37
C LEU A 255 -7.21 -16.20 7.16
N TYR A 256 -7.49 -17.39 7.65
CA TYR A 256 -6.69 -18.58 7.38
C TYR A 256 -7.16 -19.21 6.08
N ARG A 257 -6.23 -19.45 5.15
CA ARG A 257 -6.54 -20.07 3.86
C ARG A 257 -5.33 -20.75 3.24
N PRO A 258 -5.53 -21.79 2.39
CA PRO A 258 -4.47 -22.27 1.53
C PRO A 258 -4.04 -21.20 0.51
N LEU A 259 -2.75 -21.07 0.27
CA LEU A 259 -2.22 -20.18 -0.78
C LEU A 259 -2.31 -20.85 -2.17
N ARG A 260 -3.50 -21.34 -2.53
CA ARG A 260 -3.77 -21.97 -3.83
C ARG A 260 -4.65 -21.06 -4.67
N GLN A 261 -4.42 -21.05 -5.98
CA GLN A 261 -5.23 -20.27 -6.91
C GLN A 261 -6.72 -20.69 -6.87
N ALA A 262 -6.99 -21.99 -6.78
CA ALA A 262 -8.35 -22.54 -6.68
C ALA A 262 -9.15 -22.07 -5.45
N SER A 263 -8.50 -21.51 -4.42
CA SER A 263 -9.19 -21.00 -3.23
C SER A 263 -9.58 -19.51 -3.34
N LEU A 264 -9.16 -18.81 -4.38
CA LEU A 264 -9.32 -17.35 -4.49
C LEU A 264 -10.77 -16.94 -4.63
N GLU A 265 -11.54 -17.60 -5.49
CA GLU A 265 -12.96 -17.30 -5.71
C GLU A 265 -13.79 -17.47 -4.44
N ALA A 266 -13.60 -18.60 -3.76
CA ALA A 266 -14.26 -18.85 -2.48
C ALA A 266 -13.83 -17.83 -1.41
N THR A 267 -12.58 -17.40 -1.43
CA THR A 267 -12.08 -16.37 -0.51
C THR A 267 -12.73 -15.01 -0.78
N VAL A 268 -12.83 -14.60 -2.04
CA VAL A 268 -13.51 -13.35 -2.43
C VAL A 268 -14.97 -13.41 -2.01
N ALA A 269 -15.69 -14.48 -2.38
CA ALA A 269 -17.11 -14.66 -2.03
C ALA A 269 -17.33 -14.57 -0.50
N ARG A 270 -16.50 -15.27 0.30
CA ARG A 270 -16.58 -15.25 1.76
C ARG A 270 -16.36 -13.88 2.37
N LEU A 271 -15.36 -13.14 1.89
CA LEU A 271 -15.09 -11.78 2.39
C LEU A 271 -16.15 -10.79 1.89
N ALA A 272 -16.61 -10.93 0.65
CA ALA A 272 -17.70 -10.11 0.13
C ALA A 272 -18.98 -10.30 0.93
N GLU A 273 -19.40 -11.55 1.19
CA GLU A 273 -20.55 -11.87 2.03
C GLU A 273 -20.41 -11.27 3.44
N GLN A 274 -19.25 -11.46 4.09
CA GLN A 274 -19.00 -10.98 5.44
C GLN A 274 -19.06 -9.47 5.60
N PHE A 275 -18.63 -8.72 4.56
CA PHE A 275 -18.44 -7.28 4.64
C PHE A 275 -19.31 -6.47 3.66
N ALA A 276 -20.20 -7.13 2.85
CA ALA A 276 -21.12 -6.42 1.96
C ALA A 276 -22.20 -5.68 2.74
N GLU A 277 -22.72 -6.29 3.82
CA GLU A 277 -23.76 -5.71 4.64
C GLU A 277 -23.20 -4.63 5.57
N ASP A 278 -23.92 -3.51 5.67
CA ASP A 278 -23.69 -2.53 6.71
C ASP A 278 -24.25 -3.11 8.02
N HIS A 279 -23.40 -3.73 8.81
CA HIS A 279 -23.73 -3.97 10.20
C HIS A 279 -23.71 -2.63 10.92
N GLY A 280 -24.89 -1.96 10.89
CA GLY A 280 -25.15 -0.71 11.59
C GLY A 280 -24.96 -0.80 13.10
#